data_e12047ecd22dda57f3986d2fcd7fbeb5
#
_entry.id   e12047ecd22dda57f3986d2fcd7fbeb5
#
_cell.length_a   1.000
_cell.length_b   1.000
_cell.length_c   1.000
_cell.angle_alpha   90.00
_cell.angle_beta   90.00
_cell.angle_gamma   90.00
#
_symmetry.space_group_name_H-M   'P 1'
#
loop_
_entity.id
_entity.type
_entity.pdbx_description
1 polymer ?
#
loop_
_entity_poly.entity_id
_entity_poly.type
_entity_poly.pdbx_seq_one_letter_code
_entity_poly.pdbx_strand_id
1 'polypeptide(L)'
;MSTPIKPFTPSAELARPTVADAVVGHAETPLFIRKPNADDGWGIYELIKACPPLDVNSAYAYLLLATQFRDTCAVATNEEGEVVGFVSGYVKDNAPDTYFLWQVAVGEKARGTGLARRLVEAIMSRPELDDVHHLETTITP
;
A
#
# COMPACT_ATOMS: atom_id res chain seq x y z
N MET A 1 -13.73 -12.37 2.56
CA MET A 1 -14.62 -11.77 3.53
C MET A 1 -14.71 -10.27 3.27
N SER A 2 -15.90 -9.76 3.11
CA SER A 2 -16.08 -8.35 2.77
C SER A 2 -16.45 -7.57 4.03
N THR A 3 -15.68 -6.52 4.31
CA THR A 3 -15.92 -5.67 5.47
C THR A 3 -16.30 -4.29 4.98
N PRO A 4 -17.50 -3.81 5.33
CA PRO A 4 -17.85 -2.44 4.99
C PRO A 4 -16.88 -1.47 5.65
N ILE A 5 -16.45 -0.49 4.91
CA ILE A 5 -15.61 0.58 5.45
C ILE A 5 -16.45 1.84 5.48
N LYS A 6 -16.17 2.69 6.46
CA LYS A 6 -16.82 4.00 6.51
C LYS A 6 -16.45 4.77 5.25
N PRO A 7 -17.38 5.57 4.70
CA PRO A 7 -17.01 6.43 3.59
C PRO A 7 -15.72 7.16 3.94
N PHE A 8 -14.72 6.98 3.12
CA PHE A 8 -13.43 7.58 3.36
C PHE A 8 -13.49 9.03 2.91
N THR A 9 -13.41 9.94 3.86
CA THR A 9 -13.27 11.35 3.56
C THR A 9 -11.85 11.73 3.97
N PRO A 10 -10.95 11.84 3.00
CA PRO A 10 -9.57 12.18 3.36
C PRO A 10 -9.53 13.55 3.99
N SER A 11 -8.86 13.62 5.13
CA SER A 11 -8.51 14.93 5.68
C SER A 11 -7.49 15.58 4.74
N ALA A 12 -7.25 16.85 4.90
CA ALA A 12 -6.21 17.52 4.12
C ALA A 12 -4.85 16.82 4.25
N GLU A 13 -4.62 16.21 5.40
CA GLU A 13 -3.38 15.48 5.67
C GLU A 13 -3.25 14.23 4.82
N LEU A 14 -4.36 13.50 4.61
CA LEU A 14 -4.35 12.26 3.83
C LEU A 14 -4.49 12.53 2.34
N ALA A 15 -5.29 13.54 1.97
CA ALA A 15 -5.54 13.87 0.58
C ALA A 15 -4.33 14.50 -0.10
N ARG A 16 -3.49 15.15 0.67
CA ARG A 16 -2.29 15.82 0.16
C ARG A 16 -1.11 15.53 1.06
N PRO A 17 -0.42 14.43 0.82
CA PRO A 17 0.77 14.13 1.60
C PRO A 17 1.77 15.28 1.48
N THR A 18 2.13 15.85 2.61
CA THR A 18 3.19 16.84 2.71
C THR A 18 4.41 16.15 3.28
N VAL A 19 5.51 16.87 3.40
CA VAL A 19 6.69 16.33 4.07
C VAL A 19 6.34 15.89 5.50
N ALA A 20 5.48 16.64 6.17
CA ALA A 20 5.02 16.28 7.53
C ALA A 20 4.19 15.01 7.52
N ASP A 21 3.29 14.87 6.53
CA ASP A 21 2.45 13.68 6.40
C ASP A 21 3.26 12.47 5.95
N ALA A 22 4.35 12.68 5.25
CA ALA A 22 5.24 11.62 4.82
C ALA A 22 6.10 11.08 5.97
N VAL A 23 6.18 11.80 7.08
CA VAL A 23 6.91 11.33 8.25
C VAL A 23 5.99 10.43 9.05
N VAL A 24 6.32 9.14 9.09
CA VAL A 24 5.55 8.12 9.79
C VAL A 24 6.41 7.58 10.91
N GLY A 25 5.88 7.59 12.15
CA GLY A 25 6.61 7.15 13.31
C GLY A 25 7.51 8.23 13.85
N HIS A 26 8.80 8.07 13.75
CA HIS A 26 9.79 9.01 14.30
C HIS A 26 10.12 10.12 13.32
N ALA A 27 10.24 11.34 13.84
CA ALA A 27 10.53 12.51 13.03
C ALA A 27 11.88 12.41 12.32
N GLU A 28 12.86 11.70 12.91
CA GLU A 28 14.18 11.53 12.33
C GLU A 28 14.25 10.50 11.20
N THR A 29 13.13 9.81 10.92
CA THR A 29 13.10 8.77 9.89
C THR A 29 11.94 9.03 8.93
N PRO A 30 12.09 9.99 8.00
CA PRO A 30 11.01 10.30 7.09
C PRO A 30 10.74 9.15 6.11
N LEU A 31 9.46 8.89 5.88
CA LEU A 31 8.99 7.91 4.91
C LEU A 31 8.07 8.61 3.92
N PHE A 32 8.12 8.17 2.68
CA PHE A 32 7.37 8.77 1.58
C PHE A 32 6.44 7.73 0.96
N ILE A 33 5.15 8.03 0.90
CA ILE A 33 4.14 7.13 0.35
C ILE A 33 3.73 7.65 -1.02
N ARG A 34 3.75 6.76 -2.01
CA ARG A 34 3.39 7.10 -3.39
C ARG A 34 2.89 5.87 -4.16
N LYS A 35 2.38 6.11 -5.36
CA LYS A 35 2.13 5.01 -6.29
C LYS A 35 3.46 4.37 -6.67
N PRO A 36 3.49 3.04 -6.84
CA PRO A 36 4.71 2.40 -7.32
C PRO A 36 4.96 2.71 -8.79
N ASN A 37 6.16 2.41 -9.24
CA ASN A 37 6.52 2.48 -10.65
C ASN A 37 7.41 1.29 -11.01
N ALA A 38 7.83 1.19 -12.27
CA ALA A 38 8.60 0.05 -12.75
C ALA A 38 9.90 -0.16 -11.95
N ASP A 39 10.53 0.92 -11.52
CA ASP A 39 11.81 0.83 -10.80
C ASP A 39 11.64 0.20 -9.41
N ASP A 40 10.42 0.16 -8.89
CA ASP A 40 10.16 -0.40 -7.56
C ASP A 40 10.01 -1.91 -7.56
N GLY A 41 9.84 -2.54 -8.72
CA GLY A 41 9.51 -3.98 -8.79
C GLY A 41 10.47 -4.86 -8.03
N TRP A 42 11.76 -4.67 -8.19
CA TRP A 42 12.76 -5.46 -7.49
C TRP A 42 12.77 -5.18 -5.98
N GLY A 43 12.66 -3.92 -5.59
CA GLY A 43 12.61 -3.55 -4.18
C GLY A 43 11.39 -4.12 -3.47
N ILE A 44 10.25 -4.14 -4.14
CA ILE A 44 9.04 -4.77 -3.60
C ILE A 44 9.27 -6.27 -3.39
N TYR A 45 9.82 -6.95 -4.40
CA TYR A 45 10.13 -8.37 -4.31
C TYR A 45 11.03 -8.68 -3.11
N GLU A 46 12.10 -7.91 -2.94
CA GLU A 46 13.01 -8.09 -1.82
C GLU A 46 12.32 -7.82 -0.47
N LEU A 47 11.46 -6.82 -0.42
CA LEU A 47 10.69 -6.52 0.80
C LEU A 47 9.80 -7.71 1.19
N ILE A 48 9.05 -8.26 0.22
CA ILE A 48 8.15 -9.39 0.50
C ILE A 48 8.95 -10.60 0.98
N LYS A 49 10.10 -10.86 0.39
CA LYS A 49 10.98 -11.96 0.83
C LYS A 49 11.42 -11.77 2.28
N ALA A 50 11.57 -10.55 2.72
CA ALA A 50 12.01 -10.24 4.08
C ALA A 50 10.85 -10.20 5.08
N CYS A 51 9.63 -10.50 4.65
CA CYS A 51 8.44 -10.42 5.49
C CYS A 51 7.71 -11.76 5.58
N PRO A 52 8.35 -12.84 6.05
CA PRO A 52 7.60 -14.08 6.24
C PRO A 52 6.50 -13.85 7.29
N PRO A 53 5.37 -14.54 7.23
CA PRO A 53 5.07 -15.68 6.35
C PRO A 53 4.39 -15.32 5.03
N LEU A 54 4.56 -14.12 4.52
CA LEU A 54 3.94 -13.74 3.25
C LEU A 54 4.44 -14.63 2.11
N ASP A 55 3.52 -15.03 1.24
CA ASP A 55 3.86 -15.79 0.05
C ASP A 55 4.61 -14.89 -0.93
N VAL A 56 5.76 -15.36 -1.40
CA VAL A 56 6.57 -14.62 -2.35
C VAL A 56 6.18 -15.02 -3.76
N ASN A 57 5.76 -14.05 -4.56
CA ASN A 57 5.51 -14.24 -5.97
C ASN A 57 6.79 -13.97 -6.76
N SER A 58 6.74 -14.15 -8.08
CA SER A 58 7.90 -13.85 -8.91
C SER A 58 8.17 -12.35 -8.93
N ALA A 59 9.43 -11.98 -9.21
CA ALA A 59 9.77 -10.57 -9.38
C ALA A 59 8.92 -9.93 -10.50
N TYR A 60 8.59 -10.70 -11.52
CA TYR A 60 7.76 -10.21 -12.62
C TYR A 60 6.35 -9.85 -12.16
N ALA A 61 5.78 -10.63 -11.23
CA ALA A 61 4.46 -10.31 -10.68
C ALA A 61 4.46 -8.94 -9.99
N TYR A 62 5.51 -8.63 -9.25
CA TYR A 62 5.61 -7.33 -8.59
C TYR A 62 5.87 -6.20 -9.58
N LEU A 63 6.58 -6.48 -10.67
CA LEU A 63 6.72 -5.51 -11.75
C LEU A 63 5.35 -5.19 -12.38
N LEU A 64 4.52 -6.20 -12.61
CA LEU A 64 3.18 -6.00 -13.15
C LEU A 64 2.31 -5.18 -12.18
N LEU A 65 2.36 -5.49 -10.90
CA LEU A 65 1.61 -4.72 -9.90
C LEU A 65 2.07 -3.26 -9.87
N ALA A 66 3.37 -3.05 -9.97
CA ALA A 66 3.93 -1.71 -9.91
C ALA A 66 3.65 -0.89 -11.17
N THR A 67 3.30 -1.52 -12.27
CA THR A 67 3.05 -0.82 -13.54
C THR A 67 1.59 -0.86 -13.96
N GLN A 68 1.03 -2.06 -14.09
CA GLN A 68 -0.34 -2.22 -14.60
C GLN A 68 -1.40 -1.96 -13.53
N PHE A 69 -1.08 -2.15 -12.26
CA PHE A 69 -2.00 -2.00 -11.15
C PHE A 69 -1.57 -0.90 -10.18
N ARG A 70 -0.77 0.04 -10.65
CA ARG A 70 -0.18 1.06 -9.77
C ARG A 70 -1.21 1.96 -9.08
N ASP A 71 -2.35 2.17 -9.71
CA ASP A 71 -3.37 3.06 -9.14
C ASP A 71 -4.02 2.48 -7.88
N THR A 72 -3.92 1.18 -7.69
CA THR A 72 -4.49 0.48 -6.55
C THR A 72 -3.43 -0.13 -5.64
N CYS A 73 -2.18 0.24 -5.83
CA CYS A 73 -1.05 -0.18 -5.00
C CYS A 73 -0.34 1.04 -4.41
N ALA A 74 0.43 0.83 -3.37
CA ALA A 74 1.22 1.90 -2.78
C ALA A 74 2.55 1.36 -2.25
N VAL A 75 3.58 2.18 -2.37
CA VAL A 75 4.88 1.90 -1.74
C VAL A 75 5.21 3.01 -0.76
N ALA A 76 5.95 2.63 0.26
CA ALA A 76 6.61 3.59 1.14
C ALA A 76 8.11 3.43 0.96
N THR A 77 8.81 4.53 0.80
CA THR A 77 10.26 4.54 0.67
C THR A 77 10.87 5.40 1.77
N ASN A 78 12.11 5.09 2.11
CA ASN A 78 12.89 5.90 3.05
C ASN A 78 13.65 6.99 2.30
N GLU A 79 14.50 7.73 3.00
CA GLU A 79 15.29 8.81 2.39
C GLU A 79 16.26 8.32 1.33
N GLU A 80 16.72 7.07 1.44
CA GLU A 80 17.62 6.46 0.46
C GLU A 80 16.89 5.88 -0.73
N GLY A 81 15.55 5.98 -0.75
CA GLY A 81 14.75 5.45 -1.83
C GLY A 81 14.48 3.95 -1.73
N GLU A 82 14.82 3.32 -0.62
CA GLU A 82 14.55 1.90 -0.41
C GLU A 82 13.06 1.67 -0.13
N VAL A 83 12.49 0.62 -0.70
CA VAL A 83 11.10 0.23 -0.44
C VAL A 83 11.03 -0.42 0.94
N VAL A 84 10.30 0.20 1.84
CA VAL A 84 10.14 -0.28 3.22
C VAL A 84 8.70 -0.65 3.56
N GLY A 85 7.77 -0.38 2.65
CA GLY A 85 6.38 -0.78 2.81
C GLY A 85 5.72 -0.93 1.46
N PHE A 86 4.72 -1.81 1.38
CA PHE A 86 4.01 -2.08 0.13
C PHE A 86 2.61 -2.61 0.43
N VAL A 87 1.64 -2.09 -0.29
CA VAL A 87 0.28 -2.63 -0.30
C VAL A 87 -0.10 -2.89 -1.72
N SER A 88 -0.58 -4.10 -2.00
CA SER A 88 -1.15 -4.45 -3.29
C SER A 88 -2.61 -4.84 -3.15
N GLY A 89 -3.37 -4.49 -4.16
CA GLY A 89 -4.77 -4.81 -4.24
C GLY A 89 -5.34 -4.29 -5.54
N TYR A 90 -6.63 -4.52 -5.72
CA TYR A 90 -7.32 -4.08 -6.92
C TYR A 90 -8.82 -3.94 -6.64
N VAL A 91 -9.50 -3.17 -7.47
CA VAL A 91 -10.95 -3.11 -7.43
C VAL A 91 -11.47 -4.35 -8.14
N LYS A 92 -12.40 -5.06 -7.50
CA LYS A 92 -12.92 -6.31 -8.04
C LYS A 92 -13.70 -6.06 -9.33
N ASP A 93 -13.45 -6.88 -10.32
CA ASP A 93 -14.12 -6.78 -11.63
C ASP A 93 -15.65 -6.93 -11.51
N ASN A 94 -16.08 -7.85 -10.66
CA ASN A 94 -17.50 -8.15 -10.48
C ASN A 94 -18.14 -7.41 -9.29
N ALA A 95 -17.40 -6.53 -8.64
CA ALA A 95 -17.90 -5.74 -7.53
C ALA A 95 -17.13 -4.41 -7.48
N PRO A 96 -17.50 -3.44 -8.34
CA PRO A 96 -16.72 -2.20 -8.49
C PRO A 96 -16.73 -1.29 -7.29
N ASP A 97 -17.52 -1.57 -6.27
CA ASP A 97 -17.50 -0.86 -5.01
C ASP A 97 -16.60 -1.52 -3.97
N THR A 98 -15.87 -2.58 -4.34
CA THR A 98 -15.07 -3.38 -3.43
C THR A 98 -13.62 -3.42 -3.87
N TYR A 99 -12.73 -3.06 -2.94
CA TYR A 99 -11.28 -3.19 -3.09
C TYR A 99 -10.84 -4.49 -2.45
N PHE A 100 -10.15 -5.32 -3.22
CA PHE A 100 -9.56 -6.55 -2.67
C PHE A 100 -8.12 -6.26 -2.28
N LEU A 101 -7.83 -6.40 -1.00
CA LEU A 101 -6.49 -6.23 -0.45
C LEU A 101 -5.75 -7.57 -0.54
N TRP A 102 -4.66 -7.60 -1.30
CA TRP A 102 -3.93 -8.84 -1.54
C TRP A 102 -2.77 -9.03 -0.59
N GLN A 103 -1.81 -8.12 -0.58
CA GLN A 103 -0.66 -8.22 0.32
C GLN A 103 -0.37 -6.88 0.97
N VAL A 104 0.04 -6.95 2.23
CA VAL A 104 0.56 -5.80 2.98
C VAL A 104 1.89 -6.23 3.57
N ALA A 105 2.94 -5.48 3.27
CA ALA A 105 4.27 -5.75 3.80
C ALA A 105 4.85 -4.48 4.40
N VAL A 106 5.40 -4.60 5.59
CA VAL A 106 6.09 -3.51 6.26
C VAL A 106 7.44 -4.05 6.72
N GLY A 107 8.50 -3.42 6.28
CA GLY A 107 9.85 -3.81 6.67
C GLY A 107 10.05 -3.70 8.18
N GLU A 108 10.96 -4.50 8.70
CA GLU A 108 11.17 -4.61 10.14
C GLU A 108 11.37 -3.26 10.82
N LYS A 109 12.18 -2.40 10.22
CA LYS A 109 12.51 -1.09 10.80
C LYS A 109 11.34 -0.11 10.79
N ALA A 110 10.32 -0.36 9.98
CA ALA A 110 9.15 0.50 9.89
C ALA A 110 7.94 -0.06 10.63
N ARG A 111 8.08 -1.20 11.28
CA ARG A 111 6.98 -1.80 12.04
C ARG A 111 6.68 -1.00 13.30
N GLY A 112 5.42 -1.01 13.70
CA GLY A 112 4.98 -0.27 14.87
C GLY A 112 4.79 1.22 14.63
N THR A 113 4.87 1.68 13.37
CA THR A 113 4.74 3.09 13.02
C THR A 113 3.37 3.45 12.49
N GLY A 114 2.48 2.47 12.30
CA GLY A 114 1.20 2.68 11.64
C GLY A 114 1.31 2.76 10.12
N LEU A 115 2.44 2.35 9.55
CA LEU A 115 2.68 2.47 8.12
C LEU A 115 1.67 1.68 7.27
N ALA A 116 1.33 0.46 7.68
CA ALA A 116 0.37 -0.37 6.94
C ALA A 116 -0.95 0.37 6.76
N ARG A 117 -1.45 0.96 7.83
CA ARG A 117 -2.69 1.74 7.80
C ARG A 117 -2.55 2.96 6.89
N ARG A 118 -1.43 3.66 6.98
CA ARG A 118 -1.20 4.87 6.17
C ARG A 118 -1.15 4.52 4.68
N LEU A 119 -0.58 3.37 4.33
CA LEU A 119 -0.55 2.91 2.95
C LEU A 119 -1.96 2.64 2.42
N VAL A 120 -2.79 1.94 3.20
CA VAL A 120 -4.18 1.66 2.80
C VAL A 120 -4.97 2.96 2.69
N GLU A 121 -4.83 3.85 3.64
CA GLU A 121 -5.52 5.14 3.60
C GLU A 121 -5.10 5.97 2.38
N ALA A 122 -3.84 5.93 2.02
CA ALA A 122 -3.35 6.65 0.84
C ALA A 122 -4.02 6.13 -0.43
N ILE A 123 -4.19 4.82 -0.55
CA ILE A 123 -4.88 4.22 -1.70
C ILE A 123 -6.34 4.64 -1.70
N MET A 124 -7.02 4.52 -0.57
CA MET A 124 -8.46 4.82 -0.47
C MET A 124 -8.78 6.30 -0.71
N SER A 125 -7.82 7.18 -0.56
CA SER A 125 -8.02 8.61 -0.79
C SER A 125 -7.86 9.02 -2.25
N ARG A 126 -7.50 8.10 -3.13
CA ARG A 126 -7.28 8.41 -4.55
C ARG A 126 -8.60 8.53 -5.30
N PRO A 127 -8.68 9.43 -6.30
CA PRO A 127 -9.89 9.56 -7.11
C PRO A 127 -10.31 8.25 -7.80
N GLU A 128 -9.35 7.41 -8.16
CA GLU A 128 -9.63 6.13 -8.79
C GLU A 128 -10.46 5.21 -7.91
N LEU A 129 -10.49 5.45 -6.59
CA LEU A 129 -11.23 4.63 -5.63
C LEU A 129 -12.43 5.35 -5.00
N ASP A 130 -12.91 6.43 -5.62
CA ASP A 130 -14.04 7.20 -5.09
C ASP A 130 -15.31 6.36 -4.88
N ASP A 131 -15.54 5.35 -5.72
CA ASP A 131 -16.72 4.50 -5.63
C ASP A 131 -16.52 3.28 -4.74
N VAL A 132 -15.36 3.15 -4.10
CA VAL A 132 -15.08 2.00 -3.25
C VAL A 132 -15.63 2.25 -1.84
N HIS A 133 -16.44 1.32 -1.37
CA HIS A 133 -17.09 1.38 -0.06
C HIS A 133 -16.87 0.12 0.78
N HIS A 134 -16.24 -0.89 0.21
CA HIS A 134 -15.96 -2.15 0.89
C HIS A 134 -14.52 -2.57 0.69
N LEU A 135 -13.96 -3.16 1.72
CA LEU A 135 -12.63 -3.77 1.66
C LEU A 135 -12.79 -5.26 1.93
N GLU A 136 -12.20 -6.06 1.07
CA GLU A 136 -12.23 -7.51 1.16
C GLU A 136 -10.81 -8.05 1.17
N THR A 137 -10.56 -9.07 1.96
CA THR A 137 -9.27 -9.74 1.98
C THR A 137 -9.48 -11.20 2.34
N THR A 138 -8.51 -12.04 2.00
CA THR A 138 -8.52 -13.43 2.44
C THR A 138 -7.71 -13.55 3.72
N ILE A 139 -8.21 -14.41 4.61
CA ILE A 139 -7.53 -14.71 5.87
C ILE A 139 -7.09 -16.16 5.80
N THR A 140 -5.80 -16.38 5.98
CA THR A 140 -5.26 -17.74 6.05
C THR A 140 -5.49 -18.25 7.48
N PRO A 141 -6.10 -19.43 7.61
CA PRO A 141 -6.33 -20.01 8.95
C PRO A 141 -5.04 -20.32 9.67
#